data_4edb655c0bc61c5a11e899e81a60f521
#
_entry.id   4edb655c0bc61c5a11e899e81a60f521
#
_cell.length_a   1.000
_cell.length_b   1.000
_cell.length_c   1.000
_cell.angle_alpha   90.00
_cell.angle_beta   90.00
_cell.angle_gamma   90.00
#
_symmetry.space_group_name_H-M   'P 1'
#
loop_
_entity.id
_entity.type
_entity.pdbx_description
1 polymer ?
#
loop_
_entity_poly.entity_id
_entity_poly.type
_entity_poly.pdbx_seq_one_letter_code
_entity_poly.pdbx_strand_id
1 'polypeptide(L)'
;PVRKSDGDVAFLSDTFNTMIVQLKSQRNELIAAKDQIDDRRRFSEAVLSGVTAAVIGVDPDGMITIANRSAELILGIDAQTATGQMLSAVIPELGTIFEMARSTGRQAYREQATFTRKGAERTYNVQITVEESETSEHSYVVTVDDITDLVTAQRSTAWADIARRIAHEIKNPLT
;
A
#
# COMPACT_ATOMS: atom_id res chain seq x y z
N PRO A 1 3.04 30.30 -68.72
CA PRO A 1 4.14 29.82 -67.93
C PRO A 1 3.72 29.73 -66.46
N VAL A 2 3.54 28.51 -65.99
CA VAL A 2 3.25 28.23 -64.59
C VAL A 2 4.45 28.77 -63.77
N ARG A 3 4.20 29.75 -62.94
CA ARG A 3 5.23 30.32 -62.10
C ARG A 3 5.71 29.25 -61.13
N LYS A 4 7.00 28.96 -61.17
CA LYS A 4 7.65 28.03 -60.26
C LYS A 4 7.36 28.33 -58.77
N SER A 5 7.06 29.58 -58.45
CA SER A 5 6.72 30.05 -57.11
C SER A 5 5.37 29.54 -56.60
N ASP A 6 4.38 29.30 -57.46
CA ASP A 6 3.05 28.83 -57.02
C ASP A 6 3.08 27.35 -56.63
N GLY A 7 3.92 26.54 -57.30
CA GLY A 7 4.15 25.15 -56.92
C GLY A 7 4.91 25.00 -55.61
N ASP A 8 5.88 25.86 -55.32
CA ASP A 8 6.65 25.87 -54.08
C ASP A 8 5.80 26.31 -52.88
N VAL A 9 4.91 27.30 -53.07
CA VAL A 9 3.96 27.74 -52.02
C VAL A 9 2.93 26.65 -51.71
N ALA A 10 2.40 25.98 -52.75
CA ALA A 10 1.46 24.86 -52.56
C ALA A 10 2.14 23.68 -51.81
N PHE A 11 3.38 23.36 -52.16
CA PHE A 11 4.17 22.31 -51.47
C PHE A 11 4.45 22.66 -50.02
N LEU A 12 4.86 23.89 -49.73
CA LEU A 12 5.09 24.37 -48.36
C LEU A 12 3.79 24.37 -47.55
N SER A 13 2.67 24.74 -48.14
CA SER A 13 1.36 24.72 -47.50
C SER A 13 0.92 23.31 -47.15
N ASP A 14 1.09 22.34 -48.05
CA ASP A 14 0.78 20.94 -47.83
C ASP A 14 1.68 20.33 -46.74
N THR A 15 2.97 20.63 -46.77
CA THR A 15 3.92 20.18 -45.76
C THR A 15 3.56 20.74 -44.38
N PHE A 16 3.21 22.04 -44.33
CA PHE A 16 2.78 22.68 -43.10
C PHE A 16 1.49 22.08 -42.54
N ASN A 17 0.50 21.84 -43.40
CA ASN A 17 -0.74 21.18 -43.01
C ASN A 17 -0.51 19.76 -42.49
N THR A 18 0.37 19.00 -43.13
CA THR A 18 0.77 17.65 -42.67
C THR A 18 1.43 17.71 -41.30
N MET A 19 2.32 18.69 -41.08
CA MET A 19 2.94 18.91 -39.77
C MET A 19 1.92 19.25 -38.69
N ILE A 20 0.93 20.09 -38.97
CA ILE A 20 -0.14 20.44 -38.03
C ILE A 20 -0.98 19.23 -37.67
N VAL A 21 -1.38 18.43 -38.65
CA VAL A 21 -2.14 17.19 -38.44
C VAL A 21 -1.33 16.21 -37.54
N GLN A 22 -0.04 16.07 -37.82
CA GLN A 22 0.85 15.20 -37.06
C GLN A 22 1.05 15.69 -35.64
N LEU A 23 1.22 17.01 -35.44
CA LEU A 23 1.30 17.60 -34.09
C LEU A 23 0.02 17.43 -33.30
N LYS A 24 -1.14 17.61 -33.92
CA LYS A 24 -2.44 17.36 -33.28
C LYS A 24 -2.62 15.91 -32.89
N SER A 25 -2.22 14.98 -33.76
CA SER A 25 -2.25 13.53 -33.46
C SER A 25 -1.36 13.18 -32.29
N GLN A 26 -0.11 13.65 -32.26
CA GLN A 26 0.81 13.45 -31.15
C GLN A 26 0.28 14.06 -29.84
N ARG A 27 -0.28 15.26 -29.93
CA ARG A 27 -0.92 15.90 -28.76
C ARG A 27 -2.08 15.09 -28.21
N ASN A 28 -2.94 14.56 -29.08
CA ASN A 28 -4.07 13.74 -28.67
C ASN A 28 -3.61 12.42 -28.03
N GLU A 29 -2.56 11.81 -28.56
CA GLU A 29 -1.95 10.61 -27.97
C GLU A 29 -1.36 10.88 -26.58
N LEU A 30 -0.68 12.02 -26.40
CA LEU A 30 -0.14 12.44 -25.10
C LEU A 30 -1.25 12.72 -24.09
N ILE A 31 -2.33 13.37 -24.49
CA ILE A 31 -3.49 13.63 -23.62
C ILE A 31 -4.14 12.31 -23.22
N ALA A 32 -4.36 11.40 -24.16
CA ALA A 32 -4.93 10.08 -23.88
C ALA A 32 -4.05 9.26 -22.92
N ALA A 33 -2.73 9.27 -23.12
CA ALA A 33 -1.78 8.59 -22.23
C ALA A 33 -1.78 9.22 -20.84
N LYS A 34 -1.81 10.55 -20.74
CA LYS A 34 -1.89 11.27 -19.46
C LYS A 34 -3.18 10.95 -18.71
N ASP A 35 -4.32 10.97 -19.41
CA ASP A 35 -5.62 10.64 -18.82
C ASP A 35 -5.65 9.20 -18.30
N GLN A 36 -5.07 8.26 -19.04
CA GLN A 36 -4.96 6.86 -18.60
C GLN A 36 -4.09 6.71 -17.36
N ILE A 37 -2.98 7.44 -17.27
CA ILE A 37 -2.12 7.45 -16.08
C ILE A 37 -2.87 8.05 -14.88
N ASP A 38 -3.57 9.17 -15.07
CA ASP A 38 -4.35 9.83 -14.04
C ASP A 38 -5.49 8.93 -13.53
N ASP A 39 -6.22 8.24 -14.42
CA ASP A 39 -7.27 7.30 -14.06
C ASP A 39 -6.73 6.10 -13.28
N ARG A 40 -5.61 5.55 -13.71
CA ARG A 40 -4.93 4.46 -13.02
C ARG A 40 -4.46 4.86 -11.62
N ARG A 41 -3.92 6.07 -11.49
CA ARG A 41 -3.50 6.63 -10.22
C ARG A 41 -4.69 6.82 -9.28
N ARG A 42 -5.78 7.43 -9.75
CA ARG A 42 -7.02 7.61 -8.98
C ARG A 42 -7.62 6.29 -8.53
N PHE A 43 -7.63 5.31 -9.42
CA PHE A 43 -8.09 3.97 -9.09
C PHE A 43 -7.23 3.33 -7.98
N SER A 44 -5.91 3.41 -8.10
CA SER A 44 -4.99 2.90 -7.08
C SER A 44 -5.17 3.60 -5.74
N GLU A 45 -5.30 4.92 -5.72
CA GLU A 45 -5.58 5.71 -4.52
C GLU A 45 -6.93 5.33 -3.89
N ALA A 46 -7.96 5.13 -4.70
CA ALA A 46 -9.28 4.72 -4.24
C ALA A 46 -9.25 3.30 -3.63
N VAL A 47 -8.56 2.37 -4.26
CA VAL A 47 -8.40 1.00 -3.75
C VAL A 47 -7.65 1.02 -2.43
N LEU A 48 -6.51 1.73 -2.35
CA LEU A 48 -5.73 1.86 -1.12
C LEU A 48 -6.51 2.54 0.00
N SER A 49 -7.36 3.51 -0.32
CA SER A 49 -8.22 4.19 0.66
C SER A 49 -9.38 3.34 1.14
N GLY A 50 -9.84 2.40 0.31
CA GLY A 50 -10.93 1.48 0.63
C GLY A 50 -10.51 0.26 1.46
N VAL A 51 -9.21 0.01 1.59
CA VAL A 51 -8.68 -1.10 2.39
C VAL A 51 -8.74 -0.74 3.87
N THR A 52 -9.36 -1.58 4.67
CA THR A 52 -9.48 -1.39 6.13
C THR A 52 -8.18 -1.62 6.88
N ALA A 53 -7.29 -2.44 6.34
CA ALA A 53 -5.96 -2.65 6.90
C ALA A 53 -5.00 -1.49 6.55
N ALA A 54 -4.06 -1.20 7.44
CA ALA A 54 -2.97 -0.29 7.15
C ALA A 54 -2.04 -0.89 6.09
N VAL A 55 -1.73 -0.14 5.04
CA VAL A 55 -0.80 -0.53 3.98
C VAL A 55 0.30 0.51 3.89
N ILE A 56 1.55 0.06 4.04
CA ILE A 56 2.75 0.89 3.98
C ILE A 56 3.71 0.28 2.97
N GLY A 57 4.09 1.05 1.96
CA GLY A 57 5.16 0.70 1.04
C GLY A 57 6.51 1.09 1.63
N VAL A 58 7.49 0.22 1.52
CA VAL A 58 8.84 0.42 2.05
C VAL A 58 9.85 0.05 0.97
N ASP A 59 10.85 0.89 0.78
CA ASP A 59 11.94 0.61 -0.15
C ASP A 59 12.97 -0.38 0.45
N PRO A 60 13.96 -0.83 -0.33
CA PRO A 60 14.97 -1.76 0.16
C PRO A 60 15.80 -1.23 1.34
N ASP A 61 15.90 0.08 1.49
CA ASP A 61 16.65 0.73 2.57
C ASP A 61 15.81 0.90 3.86
N GLY A 62 14.52 0.59 3.80
CA GLY A 62 13.62 0.72 4.94
C GLY A 62 12.89 2.06 5.02
N MET A 63 12.94 2.86 3.95
CA MET A 63 12.26 4.15 3.86
C MET A 63 10.80 3.95 3.44
N ILE A 64 9.89 4.67 4.06
CA ILE A 64 8.47 4.65 3.72
C ILE A 64 8.27 5.39 2.40
N THR A 65 7.66 4.71 1.42
CA THR A 65 7.36 5.29 0.10
C THR A 65 5.90 5.72 -0.02
N ILE A 66 5.00 5.00 0.63
CA ILE A 66 3.56 5.30 0.63
C ILE A 66 2.92 4.77 1.91
N ALA A 67 1.88 5.43 2.37
CA ALA A 67 1.01 4.94 3.44
C ALA A 67 -0.45 5.30 3.10
N ASN A 68 -1.36 4.35 3.32
CA ASN A 68 -2.77 4.59 3.06
C ASN A 68 -3.47 5.28 4.24
N ARG A 69 -4.73 5.67 4.03
CA ARG A 69 -5.55 6.31 5.06
C ARG A 69 -5.72 5.44 6.32
N SER A 70 -5.86 4.14 6.14
CA SER A 70 -5.99 3.21 7.25
C SER A 70 -4.72 3.15 8.10
N ALA A 71 -3.54 3.33 7.52
CA ALA A 71 -2.29 3.45 8.26
C ALA A 71 -2.30 4.67 9.19
N GLU A 72 -2.83 5.79 8.72
CA GLU A 72 -3.00 6.98 9.56
C GLU A 72 -3.95 6.72 10.73
N LEU A 73 -5.08 6.07 10.46
CA LEU A 73 -6.11 5.79 11.45
C LEU A 73 -5.69 4.72 12.47
N ILE A 74 -5.12 3.62 12.01
CA ILE A 74 -4.75 2.47 12.85
C ILE A 74 -3.47 2.76 13.64
N LEU A 75 -2.45 3.28 12.96
CA LEU A 75 -1.12 3.46 13.53
C LEU A 75 -0.88 4.86 14.09
N GLY A 76 -1.78 5.80 13.83
CA GLY A 76 -1.64 7.17 14.32
C GLY A 76 -0.48 7.93 13.69
N ILE A 77 -0.15 7.66 12.46
CA ILE A 77 0.89 8.35 11.69
C ILE A 77 0.27 9.34 10.71
N ASP A 78 1.05 10.33 10.30
CA ASP A 78 0.71 11.21 9.18
C ASP A 78 1.43 10.69 7.93
N ALA A 79 0.68 10.27 6.92
CA ALA A 79 1.22 9.70 5.69
C ALA A 79 2.18 10.67 4.96
N GLN A 80 1.90 11.96 4.97
CA GLN A 80 2.72 12.97 4.31
C GLN A 80 4.08 13.13 5.00
N THR A 81 4.10 13.19 6.32
CA THR A 81 5.35 13.34 7.09
C THR A 81 6.11 12.02 7.21
N ALA A 82 5.42 10.89 7.22
CA ALA A 82 6.03 9.57 7.31
C ALA A 82 6.72 9.15 6.01
N THR A 83 6.19 9.57 4.86
CA THR A 83 6.82 9.30 3.55
C THR A 83 8.20 9.94 3.48
N GLY A 84 9.20 9.16 3.10
CA GLY A 84 10.61 9.59 3.09
C GLY A 84 11.33 9.42 4.42
N GLN A 85 10.68 8.92 5.45
CA GLN A 85 11.31 8.58 6.74
C GLN A 85 11.52 7.06 6.87
N MET A 86 12.45 6.67 7.71
CA MET A 86 12.69 5.27 8.03
C MET A 86 11.49 4.67 8.78
N LEU A 87 11.06 3.48 8.38
CA LEU A 87 9.98 2.76 9.08
C LEU A 87 10.30 2.57 10.57
N SER A 88 11.55 2.25 10.88
CA SER A 88 12.03 2.08 12.26
C SER A 88 11.99 3.37 13.09
N ALA A 89 12.10 4.53 12.45
CA ALA A 89 12.01 5.82 13.14
C ALA A 89 10.55 6.21 13.42
N VAL A 90 9.64 5.91 12.49
CA VAL A 90 8.22 6.24 12.63
C VAL A 90 7.50 5.24 13.53
N ILE A 91 7.76 3.94 13.32
CA ILE A 91 7.14 2.85 14.08
C ILE A 91 8.22 1.83 14.42
N PRO A 92 8.92 1.97 15.56
CA PRO A 92 10.05 1.10 15.92
C PRO A 92 9.68 -0.39 15.94
N GLU A 93 8.47 -0.73 16.38
CA GLU A 93 7.97 -2.10 16.46
C GLU A 93 7.87 -2.74 15.07
N LEU A 94 7.35 -2.01 14.09
CA LEU A 94 7.29 -2.47 12.70
C LEU A 94 8.68 -2.52 12.06
N GLY A 95 9.56 -1.61 12.44
CA GLY A 95 10.95 -1.62 11.99
C GLY A 95 11.67 -2.92 12.38
N THR A 96 11.47 -3.39 13.60
CA THR A 96 12.01 -4.66 14.09
C THR A 96 11.47 -5.85 13.29
N ILE A 97 10.16 -5.90 13.07
CA ILE A 97 9.51 -6.97 12.29
C ILE A 97 10.00 -6.93 10.83
N PHE A 98 10.16 -5.76 10.27
CA PHE A 98 10.69 -5.56 8.91
C PHE A 98 12.11 -6.11 8.75
N GLU A 99 13.00 -5.82 9.70
CA GLU A 99 14.36 -6.36 9.69
C GLU A 99 14.38 -7.89 9.83
N MET A 100 13.51 -8.45 10.65
CA MET A 100 13.34 -9.90 10.74
C MET A 100 12.86 -10.49 9.43
N ALA A 101 11.89 -9.87 8.79
CA ALA A 101 11.38 -10.30 7.48
C ALA A 101 12.48 -10.27 6.41
N ARG A 102 13.27 -9.19 6.35
CA ARG A 102 14.42 -9.08 5.43
C ARG A 102 15.44 -10.19 5.65
N SER A 103 15.74 -10.51 6.89
CA SER A 103 16.74 -11.53 7.24
C SER A 103 16.34 -12.94 6.85
N THR A 104 15.02 -13.22 6.76
CA THR A 104 14.53 -14.55 6.37
C THR A 104 14.60 -14.83 4.89
N GLY A 105 14.67 -13.78 4.05
CA GLY A 105 14.69 -13.89 2.59
C GLY A 105 13.43 -14.51 1.98
N ARG A 106 12.33 -14.59 2.73
CA ARG A 106 11.05 -15.13 2.26
C ARG A 106 10.26 -14.05 1.50
N GLN A 107 9.46 -14.47 0.53
CA GLN A 107 8.57 -13.57 -0.21
C GLN A 107 7.45 -13.00 0.65
N ALA A 108 7.04 -13.72 1.69
CA ALA A 108 6.04 -13.25 2.64
C ALA A 108 6.43 -13.65 4.07
N TYR A 109 6.28 -12.70 4.98
CA TYR A 109 6.49 -12.89 6.41
C TYR A 109 5.25 -12.42 7.17
N ARG A 110 4.81 -13.21 8.12
CA ARG A 110 3.65 -12.89 8.97
C ARG A 110 4.01 -13.05 10.43
N GLU A 111 3.59 -12.06 11.20
CA GLU A 111 3.77 -12.07 12.65
C GLU A 111 2.59 -11.38 13.33
N GLN A 112 2.18 -11.90 14.45
CA GLN A 112 1.23 -11.25 15.33
C GLN A 112 2.01 -10.53 16.42
N ALA A 113 1.81 -9.24 16.55
CA ALA A 113 2.52 -8.41 17.51
C ALA A 113 1.55 -7.56 18.33
N THR A 114 1.87 -7.39 19.61
CA THR A 114 1.12 -6.52 20.51
C THR A 114 2.01 -5.35 20.91
N PHE A 115 1.57 -4.14 20.64
CA PHE A 115 2.27 -2.93 21.03
C PHE A 115 1.30 -1.76 21.25
N THR A 116 1.80 -0.73 21.92
CA THR A 116 1.00 0.44 22.27
C THR A 116 0.97 1.46 21.14
N ARG A 117 -0.23 1.85 20.74
CA ARG A 117 -0.48 2.95 19.80
C ARG A 117 -1.63 3.82 20.30
N LYS A 118 -1.49 5.12 20.15
CA LYS A 118 -2.50 6.10 20.59
C LYS A 118 -2.90 5.92 22.07
N GLY A 119 -1.94 5.55 22.92
CA GLY A 119 -2.17 5.36 24.35
C GLY A 119 -2.89 4.07 24.74
N ALA A 120 -3.12 3.15 23.80
CA ALA A 120 -3.76 1.86 24.06
C ALA A 120 -2.90 0.71 23.54
N GLU A 121 -2.85 -0.37 24.30
CA GLU A 121 -2.24 -1.63 23.86
C GLU A 121 -3.21 -2.35 22.91
N ARG A 122 -2.70 -2.71 21.72
CA ARG A 122 -3.47 -3.38 20.68
C ARG A 122 -2.68 -4.51 20.07
N THR A 123 -3.39 -5.49 19.57
CA THR A 123 -2.83 -6.65 18.87
C THR A 123 -3.01 -6.48 17.36
N TYR A 124 -1.92 -6.62 16.64
CA TYR A 124 -1.89 -6.45 15.19
C TYR A 124 -1.42 -7.73 14.50
N ASN A 125 -2.03 -8.02 13.38
CA ASN A 125 -1.51 -8.99 12.42
C ASN A 125 -0.69 -8.23 11.38
N VAL A 126 0.60 -8.50 11.36
CA VAL A 126 1.55 -7.84 10.45
C VAL A 126 1.96 -8.82 9.37
N GLN A 127 1.82 -8.40 8.13
CA GLN A 127 2.28 -9.14 6.97
C GLN A 127 3.22 -8.27 6.15
N ILE A 128 4.38 -8.81 5.81
CA ILE A 128 5.36 -8.14 4.95
C ILE A 128 5.54 -8.99 3.71
N THR A 129 5.30 -8.41 2.56
CA THR A 129 5.41 -9.08 1.26
C THR A 129 6.48 -8.38 0.44
N VAL A 130 7.34 -9.15 -0.21
CA VAL A 130 8.33 -8.64 -1.16
C VAL A 130 7.66 -8.50 -2.51
N GLU A 131 7.77 -7.33 -3.11
CA GLU A 131 7.36 -7.08 -4.48
C GLU A 131 8.61 -6.97 -5.35
N GLU A 132 8.73 -7.84 -6.33
CA GLU A 132 9.81 -7.81 -7.30
C GLU A 132 9.46 -6.84 -8.42
N SER A 133 10.28 -5.80 -8.58
CA SER A 133 10.19 -4.91 -9.73
C SER A 133 11.04 -5.42 -10.87
N GLU A 134 10.65 -5.14 -12.11
CA GLU A 134 11.43 -5.45 -13.31
C GLU A 134 12.84 -4.81 -13.30
N THR A 135 13.07 -3.84 -12.44
CA THR A 135 14.35 -3.11 -12.26
C THR A 135 15.29 -3.71 -11.23
N SER A 136 15.05 -4.93 -10.74
CA SER A 136 15.86 -5.62 -9.71
C SER A 136 15.87 -4.96 -8.33
N GLU A 137 15.08 -3.94 -8.09
CA GLU A 137 14.88 -3.37 -6.77
C GLU A 137 13.70 -4.05 -6.08
N HIS A 138 13.97 -4.65 -4.92
CA HIS A 138 12.93 -5.26 -4.10
C HIS A 138 12.20 -4.18 -3.31
N SER A 139 10.92 -4.02 -3.57
CA SER A 139 10.03 -3.21 -2.74
C SER A 139 9.31 -4.10 -1.73
N TYR A 140 8.96 -3.54 -0.60
CA TYR A 140 8.24 -4.26 0.44
C TYR A 140 6.89 -3.60 0.69
N VAL A 141 5.88 -4.43 0.89
CA VAL A 141 4.55 -3.97 1.31
C VAL A 141 4.29 -4.50 2.71
N VAL A 142 4.13 -3.60 3.65
CA VAL A 142 3.77 -3.89 5.05
C VAL A 142 2.28 -3.68 5.22
N THR A 143 1.57 -4.75 5.54
CA THR A 143 0.13 -4.70 5.83
C THR A 143 -0.06 -4.94 7.33
N VAL A 144 -0.79 -4.06 7.99
CA VAL A 144 -1.08 -4.14 9.42
C VAL A 144 -2.58 -4.12 9.63
N ASP A 145 -3.10 -5.17 10.24
CA ASP A 145 -4.49 -5.30 10.58
C ASP A 145 -4.67 -5.32 12.10
N ASP A 146 -5.54 -4.45 12.62
CA ASP A 146 -5.85 -4.42 14.05
C ASP A 146 -6.85 -5.53 14.37
N ILE A 147 -6.37 -6.57 15.03
CA ILE A 147 -7.16 -7.75 15.40
C ILE A 147 -7.50 -7.78 16.89
N THR A 148 -7.39 -6.66 17.58
CA THR A 148 -7.61 -6.59 19.04
C THR A 148 -8.98 -7.12 19.43
N ASP A 149 -10.02 -6.68 18.75
CA ASP A 149 -11.39 -7.12 19.01
C ASP A 149 -11.60 -8.61 18.72
N LEU A 150 -10.99 -9.11 17.65
CA LEU A 150 -11.02 -10.53 17.30
C LEU A 150 -10.34 -11.39 18.37
N VAL A 151 -9.15 -11.00 18.80
CA VAL A 151 -8.39 -11.72 19.84
C VAL A 151 -9.13 -11.67 21.17
N THR A 152 -9.69 -10.52 21.54
CA THR A 152 -10.49 -10.37 22.75
C THR A 152 -11.74 -11.26 22.72
N ALA A 153 -12.45 -11.31 21.60
CA ALA A 153 -13.60 -12.18 21.42
C ALA A 153 -13.24 -13.65 21.52
N GLN A 154 -12.14 -14.09 20.92
CA GLN A 154 -11.62 -15.44 21.02
C GLN A 154 -11.26 -15.81 22.46
N ARG A 155 -10.59 -14.93 23.18
CA ARG A 155 -10.26 -15.12 24.60
C ARG A 155 -11.52 -15.22 25.47
N SER A 156 -12.51 -14.37 25.23
CA SER A 156 -13.78 -14.41 25.96
C SER A 156 -14.53 -15.72 25.72
N THR A 157 -14.55 -16.22 24.50
CA THR A 157 -15.15 -17.53 24.16
C THR A 157 -14.40 -18.67 24.84
N ALA A 158 -13.07 -18.67 24.80
CA ALA A 158 -12.25 -19.67 25.49
C ALA A 158 -12.47 -19.64 27.02
N TRP A 159 -12.54 -18.45 27.61
CA TRP A 159 -12.86 -18.31 29.05
C TRP A 159 -14.25 -18.83 29.39
N ALA A 160 -15.25 -18.53 28.57
CA ALA A 160 -16.62 -19.05 28.80
C ALA A 160 -16.66 -20.57 28.79
N ASP A 161 -15.93 -21.21 27.86
CA ASP A 161 -15.84 -22.67 27.78
C ASP A 161 -15.10 -23.24 28.99
N ILE A 162 -14.00 -22.63 29.42
CA ILE A 162 -13.25 -23.06 30.63
C ILE A 162 -14.12 -22.88 31.87
N ALA A 163 -14.78 -21.74 32.03
CA ALA A 163 -15.65 -21.45 33.15
C ALA A 163 -16.82 -22.45 33.21
N ARG A 164 -17.42 -22.79 32.09
CA ARG A 164 -18.48 -23.79 31.99
C ARG A 164 -17.98 -25.17 32.36
N ARG A 165 -16.79 -25.55 31.92
CA ARG A 165 -16.16 -26.83 32.29
C ARG A 165 -15.85 -26.91 33.77
N ILE A 166 -15.29 -25.85 34.35
CA ILE A 166 -15.00 -25.77 35.80
C ILE A 166 -16.29 -25.83 36.60
N ALA A 167 -17.33 -25.08 36.21
CA ALA A 167 -18.63 -25.11 36.88
C ALA A 167 -19.26 -26.51 36.82
N HIS A 168 -19.10 -27.23 35.73
CA HIS A 168 -19.59 -28.61 35.58
C HIS A 168 -18.84 -29.58 36.49
N GLU A 169 -17.52 -29.44 36.60
CA GLU A 169 -16.70 -30.24 37.49
C GLU A 169 -17.00 -29.95 38.97
N ILE A 170 -17.30 -28.70 39.33
CA ILE A 170 -17.71 -28.33 40.68
C ILE A 170 -19.11 -28.86 41.00
N LYS A 171 -20.02 -28.84 40.03
CA LYS A 171 -21.41 -29.29 40.19
C LYS A 171 -21.57 -30.82 40.27
N ASN A 172 -20.62 -31.57 39.73
CA ASN A 172 -20.51 -33.03 39.81
C ASN A 172 -19.29 -33.43 40.62
N PRO A 173 -19.23 -33.10 41.91
CA PRO A 173 -18.18 -33.67 42.74
C PRO A 173 -18.38 -35.18 42.80
N LEU A 174 -17.29 -35.88 42.66
CA LEU A 174 -17.18 -37.34 42.79
C LEU A 174 -18.18 -37.96 43.76
N THR A 175 -19.10 -38.65 43.21
CA THR A 175 -19.75 -39.75 43.95
C THR A 175 -18.97 -41.01 43.76
#